data_a29d869f22ef7769c84617066bbdff7a
#
_entry.id   a29d869f22ef7769c84617066bbdff7a
#
_cell.length_a   1.000
_cell.length_b   1.000
_cell.length_c   1.000
_cell.angle_alpha   90.00
_cell.angle_beta   90.00
_cell.angle_gamma   90.00
#
_symmetry.space_group_name_H-M   'P 1'
#
loop_
_entity.id
_entity.type
_entity.pdbx_description
1 polymer ?
#
loop_
_entity_poly.entity_id
_entity_poly.type
_entity_poly.pdbx_seq_one_letter_code
_entity_poly.pdbx_strand_id
1 'polypeptide(L)'
;MSESLEKATPLELDMLILQKKISQGDLENLSNFSEDILNRSRTSDERDHLIEARVRMERALLGITDTSLVGSELRWCVDRLNALCPGSPLHGLALLNLANWHRNVGESIMSLVVHADISKEYGHPEDIIGLSRLEAARIYVTLNDLDPAMRHLWSARKFFTNTNMTSESLVCSLEWLDLALEEISEKAPDMESRLENAAPRESAGTTWIPSNPKDIVEIVEELIPILTQNLSGDNRNDLGLIIDSSDMLGIDEWKNILSQRKSEIQDLKVLAALQS
;
A
#
# COMPACT_ATOMS: atom_id res chain seq x y z
N MET A 1 26.75 -7.57 -7.93
CA MET A 1 26.84 -6.96 -6.59
C MET A 1 28.25 -6.66 -6.10
N SER A 2 29.33 -7.34 -6.55
CA SER A 2 30.71 -7.09 -6.04
C SER A 2 31.40 -5.86 -6.69
N GLU A 3 31.19 -5.58 -7.97
CA GLU A 3 31.85 -4.45 -8.65
C GLU A 3 31.36 -3.05 -8.24
N SER A 4 30.12 -2.93 -7.73
CA SER A 4 29.58 -1.65 -7.28
C SER A 4 30.08 -1.25 -5.89
N LEU A 5 30.49 -2.20 -5.05
CA LEU A 5 31.03 -1.95 -3.70
C LEU A 5 32.49 -1.47 -3.71
N GLU A 6 33.28 -1.82 -4.73
CA GLU A 6 34.67 -1.38 -4.84
C GLU A 6 34.83 0.11 -5.21
N LYS A 7 33.75 0.77 -5.63
CA LYS A 7 33.75 2.20 -6.00
C LYS A 7 32.95 3.09 -5.03
N ALA A 8 32.35 2.50 -4.00
CA ALA A 8 31.55 3.26 -3.05
C ALA A 8 32.41 4.17 -2.18
N THR A 9 31.99 5.40 -1.97
CA THR A 9 32.66 6.33 -1.05
C THR A 9 32.51 5.85 0.41
N PRO A 10 33.38 6.26 1.34
CA PRO A 10 33.23 5.93 2.75
C PRO A 10 31.84 6.29 3.30
N LEU A 11 31.28 7.42 2.87
CA LEU A 11 29.97 7.89 3.30
C LEU A 11 28.83 7.00 2.79
N GLU A 12 28.93 6.52 1.54
CA GLU A 12 27.96 5.55 0.99
C GLU A 12 28.00 4.21 1.75
N LEU A 13 29.20 3.75 2.13
CA LEU A 13 29.36 2.53 2.92
C LEU A 13 28.75 2.67 4.32
N ASP A 14 28.94 3.80 4.98
CA ASP A 14 28.34 4.10 6.28
C ASP A 14 26.82 4.17 6.19
N MET A 15 26.27 4.75 5.09
CA MET A 15 24.82 4.73 4.84
C MET A 15 24.26 3.31 4.66
N LEU A 16 24.99 2.42 3.98
CA LEU A 16 24.61 1.01 3.85
C LEU A 16 24.65 0.29 5.20
N ILE A 17 25.67 0.58 6.03
CA ILE A 17 25.76 0.04 7.39
C ILE A 17 24.57 0.52 8.24
N LEU A 18 24.22 1.80 8.17
CA LEU A 18 23.06 2.36 8.86
C LEU A 18 21.78 1.61 8.47
N GLN A 19 21.53 1.44 7.18
CA GLN A 19 20.34 0.72 6.68
C GLN A 19 20.32 -0.74 7.13
N LYS A 20 21.48 -1.41 7.12
CA LYS A 20 21.57 -2.79 7.60
C LYS A 20 21.25 -2.89 9.10
N LYS A 21 21.76 -1.98 9.92
CA LYS A 21 21.44 -1.92 11.36
C LYS A 21 19.93 -1.72 11.57
N ILE A 22 19.32 -0.78 10.86
CA ILE A 22 17.87 -0.53 10.91
C ILE A 22 17.09 -1.81 10.56
N SER A 23 17.43 -2.46 9.46
CA SER A 23 16.73 -3.68 9.00
C SER A 23 16.88 -4.87 9.97
N GLN A 24 17.94 -4.90 10.75
CA GLN A 24 18.20 -5.92 11.78
C GLN A 24 17.60 -5.57 13.15
N GLY A 25 17.00 -4.38 13.30
CA GLY A 25 16.51 -3.89 14.59
C GLY A 25 17.63 -3.54 15.59
N ASP A 26 18.88 -3.41 15.13
CA ASP A 26 20.00 -2.96 15.94
C ASP A 26 19.97 -1.44 16.09
N LEU A 27 19.25 -0.99 17.13
CA LEU A 27 19.04 0.44 17.40
C LEU A 27 20.14 1.04 18.28
N GLU A 28 21.14 0.24 18.69
CA GLU A 28 22.21 0.70 19.56
C GLU A 28 23.10 1.72 18.83
N ASN A 29 23.31 2.88 19.45
CA ASN A 29 24.12 3.99 18.93
C ASN A 29 23.69 4.57 17.58
N LEU A 30 22.50 4.23 17.04
CA LEU A 30 22.02 4.74 15.76
C LEU A 30 21.93 6.27 15.72
N SER A 31 21.54 6.91 16.83
CA SER A 31 21.47 8.38 16.91
C SER A 31 22.82 9.03 16.62
N ASN A 32 23.87 8.60 17.32
CA ASN A 32 25.21 9.15 17.14
C ASN A 32 25.79 8.81 15.77
N PHE A 33 25.60 7.56 15.31
CA PHE A 33 26.09 7.12 14.00
C PHE A 33 25.41 7.87 12.86
N SER A 34 24.09 8.04 12.91
CA SER A 34 23.36 8.82 11.90
C SER A 34 23.69 10.32 11.94
N GLU A 35 24.00 10.87 13.13
CA GLU A 35 24.47 12.25 13.28
C GLU A 35 25.84 12.47 12.63
N ASP A 36 26.77 11.52 12.78
CA ASP A 36 28.09 11.56 12.13
C ASP A 36 27.92 11.58 10.60
N ILE A 37 27.13 10.65 10.03
CA ILE A 37 26.84 10.63 8.59
C ILE A 37 26.24 11.97 8.13
N LEU A 38 25.27 12.49 8.88
CA LEU A 38 24.60 13.74 8.56
C LEU A 38 25.59 14.92 8.55
N ASN A 39 26.48 15.01 9.53
CA ASN A 39 27.46 16.08 9.62
C ASN A 39 28.47 16.00 8.48
N ARG A 40 29.00 14.82 8.19
CA ARG A 40 29.97 14.60 7.12
C ARG A 40 29.34 14.90 5.73
N SER A 41 28.11 14.50 5.50
CA SER A 41 27.40 14.78 4.23
C SER A 41 27.21 16.26 3.93
N ARG A 42 27.42 17.14 4.92
CA ARG A 42 27.35 18.61 4.80
C ARG A 42 28.71 19.30 4.68
N THR A 43 29.81 18.60 4.96
CA THR A 43 31.16 19.19 4.90
C THR A 43 31.62 19.37 3.45
N SER A 44 32.55 20.29 3.22
CA SER A 44 33.08 20.58 1.88
C SER A 44 33.73 19.35 1.24
N ASP A 45 34.35 18.49 2.04
CA ASP A 45 35.20 17.40 1.57
C ASP A 45 34.40 16.13 1.22
N GLU A 46 33.27 15.89 1.90
CA GLU A 46 32.42 14.71 1.69
C GLU A 46 30.98 15.11 1.32
N ARG A 47 30.74 16.34 0.83
CA ARG A 47 29.40 16.83 0.56
C ARG A 47 28.61 15.94 -0.39
N ASP A 48 27.53 15.34 0.14
CA ASP A 48 26.62 14.48 -0.60
C ASP A 48 25.16 14.76 -0.21
N HIS A 49 24.45 15.44 -1.09
CA HIS A 49 23.06 15.82 -0.85
C HIS A 49 22.06 14.65 -0.92
N LEU A 50 22.40 13.57 -1.64
CA LEU A 50 21.55 12.37 -1.67
C LEU A 50 21.63 11.63 -0.33
N ILE A 51 22.85 11.46 0.18
CA ILE A 51 23.05 10.84 1.50
C ILE A 51 22.49 11.73 2.60
N GLU A 52 22.68 13.05 2.51
CA GLU A 52 22.05 13.98 3.46
C GLU A 52 20.54 13.79 3.50
N ALA A 53 19.86 13.73 2.36
CA ALA A 53 18.41 13.52 2.29
C ALA A 53 18.00 12.16 2.87
N ARG A 54 18.72 11.10 2.53
CA ARG A 54 18.45 9.74 3.04
C ARG A 54 18.60 9.65 4.56
N VAL A 55 19.70 10.13 5.11
CA VAL A 55 19.93 10.05 6.56
C VAL A 55 18.95 10.92 7.35
N ARG A 56 18.55 12.11 6.84
CA ARG A 56 17.50 12.92 7.46
C ARG A 56 16.17 12.18 7.50
N MET A 57 15.81 11.52 6.40
CA MET A 57 14.58 10.73 6.30
C MET A 57 14.59 9.56 7.28
N GLU A 58 15.68 8.78 7.36
CA GLU A 58 15.82 7.68 8.32
C GLU A 58 15.73 8.19 9.77
N ARG A 59 16.38 9.30 10.10
CA ARG A 59 16.31 9.91 11.44
C ARG A 59 14.90 10.35 11.82
N ALA A 60 14.14 10.88 10.86
CA ALA A 60 12.75 11.26 11.08
C ALA A 60 11.86 10.03 11.33
N LEU A 61 12.04 8.95 10.56
CA LEU A 61 11.28 7.71 10.70
C LEU A 61 11.60 6.94 11.99
N LEU A 62 12.85 6.99 12.42
CA LEU A 62 13.30 6.34 13.68
C LEU A 62 12.96 7.13 14.95
N GLY A 63 12.34 8.31 14.82
CA GLY A 63 12.04 9.17 15.98
C GLY A 63 13.27 9.81 16.61
N ILE A 64 14.41 9.87 15.88
CA ILE A 64 15.64 10.54 16.34
C ILE A 64 15.51 12.06 16.20
N THR A 65 14.80 12.50 15.15
CA THR A 65 14.49 13.92 14.92
C THR A 65 13.43 14.38 15.93
N ASP A 66 13.58 15.60 16.44
CA ASP A 66 12.56 16.22 17.28
C ASP A 66 11.20 16.21 16.56
N THR A 67 10.16 15.78 17.28
CA THR A 67 8.81 15.59 16.71
C THR A 67 8.28 16.87 16.05
N SER A 68 8.62 18.05 16.59
CA SER A 68 8.23 19.35 16.03
C SER A 68 8.90 19.66 14.70
N LEU A 69 10.00 19.01 14.38
CA LEU A 69 10.79 19.25 13.16
C LEU A 69 10.56 18.19 12.08
N VAL A 70 9.96 17.03 12.40
CA VAL A 70 9.81 15.90 11.47
C VAL A 70 9.20 16.34 10.14
N GLY A 71 8.08 17.05 10.16
CA GLY A 71 7.41 17.50 8.93
C GLY A 71 8.27 18.44 8.07
N SER A 72 9.03 19.34 8.70
CA SER A 72 9.94 20.25 7.98
C SER A 72 11.14 19.50 7.38
N GLU A 73 11.68 18.50 8.10
CA GLU A 73 12.77 17.66 7.62
C GLU A 73 12.34 16.79 6.43
N LEU A 74 11.17 16.17 6.50
CA LEU A 74 10.63 15.36 5.39
C LEU A 74 10.34 16.23 4.16
N ARG A 75 9.77 17.42 4.34
CA ARG A 75 9.55 18.38 3.24
C ARG A 75 10.87 18.80 2.60
N TRP A 76 11.88 19.11 3.41
CA TRP A 76 13.22 19.40 2.90
C TRP A 76 13.79 18.23 2.07
N CYS A 77 13.58 16.98 2.52
CA CYS A 77 14.02 15.80 1.76
C CYS A 77 13.31 15.71 0.40
N VAL A 78 12.00 15.90 0.38
CA VAL A 78 11.21 15.89 -0.87
C VAL A 78 11.71 16.95 -1.83
N ASP A 79 11.85 18.22 -1.39
CA ASP A 79 12.32 19.32 -2.22
C ASP A 79 13.74 19.06 -2.77
N ARG A 80 14.62 18.52 -1.92
CA ARG A 80 15.99 18.20 -2.31
C ARG A 80 16.05 17.07 -3.34
N LEU A 81 15.30 15.98 -3.11
CA LEU A 81 15.29 14.84 -4.01
C LEU A 81 14.56 15.14 -5.31
N ASN A 82 13.53 15.99 -5.29
CA ASN A 82 12.91 16.49 -6.51
C ASN A 82 13.90 17.27 -7.39
N ALA A 83 14.80 18.06 -6.78
CA ALA A 83 15.81 18.79 -7.52
C ALA A 83 16.96 17.91 -8.06
N LEU A 84 17.31 16.82 -7.37
CA LEU A 84 18.46 15.98 -7.70
C LEU A 84 18.11 14.77 -8.57
N CYS A 85 16.99 14.11 -8.28
CA CYS A 85 16.57 12.86 -8.91
C CYS A 85 15.04 12.75 -8.97
N PRO A 86 14.35 13.67 -9.68
CA PRO A 86 12.89 13.64 -9.78
C PRO A 86 12.41 12.31 -10.33
N GLY A 87 11.29 11.80 -9.80
CA GLY A 87 10.70 10.53 -10.22
C GLY A 87 11.47 9.27 -9.80
N SER A 88 12.63 9.41 -9.15
CA SER A 88 13.40 8.25 -8.68
C SER A 88 12.67 7.50 -7.53
N PRO A 89 13.05 6.22 -7.26
CA PRO A 89 12.53 5.49 -6.10
C PRO A 89 12.72 6.25 -4.79
N LEU A 90 13.87 6.91 -4.62
CA LEU A 90 14.18 7.65 -3.39
C LEU A 90 13.29 8.91 -3.25
N HIS A 91 13.02 9.63 -4.34
CA HIS A 91 12.08 10.74 -4.34
C HIS A 91 10.66 10.27 -4.00
N GLY A 92 10.22 9.16 -4.60
CA GLY A 92 8.92 8.57 -4.30
C GLY A 92 8.79 8.11 -2.84
N LEU A 93 9.83 7.52 -2.26
CA LEU A 93 9.86 7.16 -0.83
C LEU A 93 9.77 8.40 0.07
N ALA A 94 10.44 9.49 -0.27
CA ALA A 94 10.34 10.72 0.49
C ALA A 94 8.92 11.31 0.46
N LEU A 95 8.25 11.27 -0.68
CA LEU A 95 6.84 11.66 -0.82
C LEU A 95 5.93 10.75 0.02
N LEU A 96 6.10 9.43 -0.03
CA LEU A 96 5.33 8.49 0.80
C LEU A 96 5.49 8.79 2.29
N ASN A 97 6.72 9.06 2.74
CA ASN A 97 6.98 9.37 4.15
C ASN A 97 6.37 10.71 4.57
N LEU A 98 6.43 11.73 3.72
CA LEU A 98 5.78 13.01 3.98
C LEU A 98 4.25 12.86 4.01
N ALA A 99 3.66 12.12 3.09
CA ALA A 99 2.23 11.83 3.08
C ALA A 99 1.79 11.09 4.34
N ASN A 100 2.54 10.07 4.76
CA ASN A 100 2.27 9.34 5.99
C ASN A 100 2.37 10.23 7.24
N TRP A 101 3.35 11.11 7.29
CA TRP A 101 3.46 12.09 8.37
C TRP A 101 2.23 13.00 8.43
N HIS A 102 1.76 13.57 7.30
CA HIS A 102 0.54 14.38 7.24
C HIS A 102 -0.68 13.60 7.74
N ARG A 103 -0.82 12.33 7.33
CA ARG A 103 -1.90 11.47 7.84
C ARG A 103 -1.84 11.30 9.36
N ASN A 104 -0.66 11.03 9.90
CA ASN A 104 -0.47 10.78 11.33
C ASN A 104 -0.72 12.00 12.21
N VAL A 105 -0.53 13.21 11.69
CA VAL A 105 -0.90 14.46 12.39
C VAL A 105 -2.33 14.92 12.12
N GLY A 106 -3.14 14.11 11.43
CA GLY A 106 -4.56 14.38 11.16
C GLY A 106 -4.82 15.25 9.92
N GLU A 107 -3.81 15.52 9.11
CA GLU A 107 -3.90 16.35 7.90
C GLU A 107 -4.18 15.49 6.66
N SER A 108 -5.30 14.71 6.67
CA SER A 108 -5.64 13.74 5.63
C SER A 108 -5.66 14.35 4.21
N ILE A 109 -6.18 15.57 4.05
CA ILE A 109 -6.23 16.26 2.75
C ILE A 109 -4.83 16.58 2.25
N MET A 110 -3.93 17.05 3.12
CA MET A 110 -2.54 17.31 2.75
C MET A 110 -1.82 16.02 2.37
N SER A 111 -2.10 14.92 3.07
CA SER A 111 -1.59 13.60 2.70
C SER A 111 -2.02 13.20 1.28
N LEU A 112 -3.29 13.37 0.92
CA LEU A 112 -3.80 13.10 -0.43
C LEU A 112 -3.14 13.98 -1.50
N VAL A 113 -2.90 15.27 -1.20
CA VAL A 113 -2.16 16.17 -2.11
C VAL A 113 -0.76 15.63 -2.40
N VAL A 114 -0.03 15.19 -1.37
CA VAL A 114 1.31 14.61 -1.54
C VAL A 114 1.25 13.30 -2.32
N HIS A 115 0.24 12.43 -2.07
CA HIS A 115 0.05 11.21 -2.86
C HIS A 115 -0.24 11.49 -4.35
N ALA A 116 -0.87 12.62 -4.68
CA ALA A 116 -1.13 13.01 -6.07
C ALA A 116 0.16 13.33 -6.86
N ASP A 117 1.23 13.74 -6.19
CA ASP A 117 2.53 13.98 -6.82
C ASP A 117 3.26 12.67 -7.20
N ILE A 118 2.77 11.51 -6.73
CA ILE A 118 3.35 10.20 -7.06
C ILE A 118 2.62 9.61 -8.27
N SER A 119 3.24 9.69 -9.44
CA SER A 119 2.62 9.20 -10.68
C SER A 119 3.65 8.69 -11.68
N LYS A 120 3.14 7.97 -12.70
CA LYS A 120 3.95 7.47 -13.81
C LYS A 120 4.46 8.60 -14.71
N GLU A 121 3.72 9.67 -14.84
CA GLU A 121 4.08 10.86 -15.61
C GLU A 121 5.33 11.55 -15.04
N TYR A 122 5.49 11.52 -13.72
CA TYR A 122 6.70 12.01 -13.04
C TYR A 122 7.85 11.00 -13.05
N GLY A 123 7.65 9.77 -13.52
CA GLY A 123 8.69 8.75 -13.65
C GLY A 123 8.83 7.85 -12.43
N HIS A 124 7.92 7.91 -11.45
CA HIS A 124 7.99 7.05 -10.27
C HIS A 124 7.79 5.58 -10.64
N PRO A 125 8.48 4.64 -9.95
CA PRO A 125 8.32 3.20 -10.13
C PRO A 125 6.92 2.71 -9.77
N GLU A 126 6.48 1.64 -10.41
CA GLU A 126 5.12 1.09 -10.23
C GLU A 126 4.86 0.58 -8.80
N ASP A 127 5.84 0.04 -8.11
CA ASP A 127 5.75 -0.36 -6.69
C ASP A 127 5.47 0.85 -5.77
N ILE A 128 6.17 1.95 -5.97
CA ILE A 128 5.96 3.20 -5.25
C ILE A 128 4.57 3.79 -5.54
N ILE A 129 4.14 3.75 -6.81
CA ILE A 129 2.79 4.20 -7.19
C ILE A 129 1.74 3.30 -6.53
N GLY A 130 1.93 1.98 -6.54
CA GLY A 130 1.05 1.02 -5.87
C GLY A 130 0.88 1.33 -4.38
N LEU A 131 1.98 1.53 -3.66
CA LEU A 131 1.97 1.92 -2.25
C LEU A 131 1.22 3.24 -2.03
N SER A 132 1.47 4.25 -2.86
CA SER A 132 0.77 5.53 -2.80
C SER A 132 -0.74 5.37 -3.00
N ARG A 133 -1.17 4.56 -3.97
CA ARG A 133 -2.60 4.32 -4.23
C ARG A 133 -3.26 3.57 -3.08
N LEU A 134 -2.61 2.57 -2.50
CA LEU A 134 -3.12 1.85 -1.32
C LEU A 134 -3.32 2.78 -0.13
N GLU A 135 -2.33 3.61 0.19
CA GLU A 135 -2.44 4.53 1.32
C GLU A 135 -3.49 5.63 1.07
N ALA A 136 -3.59 6.15 -0.17
CA ALA A 136 -4.64 7.09 -0.53
C ALA A 136 -6.04 6.46 -0.40
N ALA A 137 -6.21 5.20 -0.80
CA ALA A 137 -7.47 4.48 -0.63
C ALA A 137 -7.90 4.42 0.83
N ARG A 138 -6.99 4.06 1.73
CA ARG A 138 -7.24 4.00 3.18
C ARG A 138 -7.62 5.36 3.78
N ILE A 139 -7.06 6.46 3.26
CA ILE A 139 -7.47 7.80 3.65
C ILE A 139 -8.90 8.07 3.19
N TYR A 140 -9.25 7.74 1.94
CA TYR A 140 -10.62 7.91 1.44
C TYR A 140 -11.64 7.08 2.23
N VAL A 141 -11.28 5.84 2.65
CA VAL A 141 -12.13 5.03 3.56
C VAL A 141 -12.37 5.78 4.87
N THR A 142 -11.32 6.35 5.48
CA THR A 142 -11.50 7.12 6.73
C THR A 142 -12.33 8.40 6.56
N LEU A 143 -12.37 8.95 5.35
CA LEU A 143 -13.23 10.09 4.98
C LEU A 143 -14.64 9.67 4.57
N ASN A 144 -14.93 8.36 4.58
CA ASN A 144 -16.19 7.79 4.11
C ASN A 144 -16.50 8.12 2.63
N ASP A 145 -15.46 8.28 1.82
CA ASP A 145 -15.56 8.49 0.36
C ASP A 145 -15.12 7.23 -0.38
N LEU A 146 -16.06 6.30 -0.56
CA LEU A 146 -15.76 4.92 -0.94
C LEU A 146 -15.52 4.74 -2.44
N ASP A 147 -16.08 5.60 -3.31
CA ASP A 147 -15.82 5.51 -4.75
C ASP A 147 -14.35 5.76 -5.09
N PRO A 148 -13.70 6.85 -4.69
CA PRO A 148 -12.26 7.01 -4.89
C PRO A 148 -11.43 5.96 -4.15
N ALA A 149 -11.85 5.51 -2.94
CA ALA A 149 -11.16 4.45 -2.23
C ALA A 149 -11.06 3.18 -3.07
N MET A 150 -12.16 2.70 -3.62
CA MET A 150 -12.21 1.50 -4.46
C MET A 150 -11.42 1.66 -5.76
N ARG A 151 -11.45 2.84 -6.39
CA ARG A 151 -10.62 3.13 -7.58
C ARG A 151 -9.13 3.03 -7.27
N HIS A 152 -8.72 3.57 -6.13
CA HIS A 152 -7.34 3.53 -5.69
C HIS A 152 -6.89 2.11 -5.34
N LEU A 153 -7.71 1.32 -4.64
CA LEU A 153 -7.41 -0.10 -4.35
C LEU A 153 -7.27 -0.92 -5.63
N TRP A 154 -8.18 -0.74 -6.58
CA TRP A 154 -8.11 -1.42 -7.87
C TRP A 154 -6.84 -1.07 -8.65
N SER A 155 -6.46 0.21 -8.64
CA SER A 155 -5.23 0.66 -9.27
C SER A 155 -3.99 0.11 -8.57
N ALA A 156 -3.95 0.14 -7.24
CA ALA A 156 -2.85 -0.40 -6.43
C ALA A 156 -2.63 -1.89 -6.70
N ARG A 157 -3.73 -2.69 -6.69
CA ARG A 157 -3.68 -4.12 -7.03
C ARG A 157 -2.97 -4.38 -8.35
N LYS A 158 -3.30 -3.61 -9.41
CA LYS A 158 -2.67 -3.76 -10.73
C LYS A 158 -1.17 -3.45 -10.70
N PHE A 159 -0.77 -2.37 -10.04
CA PHE A 159 0.64 -2.02 -9.90
C PHE A 159 1.43 -3.08 -9.14
N PHE A 160 0.86 -3.61 -8.06
CA PHE A 160 1.50 -4.67 -7.27
C PHE A 160 1.60 -6.00 -8.05
N THR A 161 0.60 -6.34 -8.85
CA THR A 161 0.66 -7.50 -9.74
C THR A 161 1.80 -7.35 -10.77
N ASN A 162 1.94 -6.18 -11.38
CA ASN A 162 3.00 -5.91 -12.36
C ASN A 162 4.41 -5.99 -11.75
N THR A 163 4.55 -5.70 -10.46
CA THR A 163 5.84 -5.67 -9.73
C THR A 163 6.10 -6.92 -8.91
N ASN A 164 5.25 -7.95 -9.04
CA ASN A 164 5.32 -9.20 -8.27
C ASN A 164 5.22 -9.02 -6.73
N MET A 165 4.60 -7.94 -6.28
CA MET A 165 4.29 -7.71 -4.87
C MET A 165 2.96 -8.41 -4.53
N THR A 166 3.01 -9.74 -4.47
CA THR A 166 1.80 -10.58 -4.37
C THR A 166 1.04 -10.40 -3.06
N SER A 167 1.74 -10.18 -1.97
CA SER A 167 1.12 -9.94 -0.65
C SER A 167 0.34 -8.63 -0.64
N GLU A 168 0.90 -7.57 -1.17
CA GLU A 168 0.27 -6.26 -1.26
C GLU A 168 -0.90 -6.26 -2.24
N SER A 169 -0.77 -6.99 -3.36
CA SER A 169 -1.87 -7.21 -4.31
C SER A 169 -3.04 -7.94 -3.64
N LEU A 170 -2.75 -8.99 -2.85
CA LEU A 170 -3.74 -9.73 -2.08
C LEU A 170 -4.49 -8.81 -1.09
N VAL A 171 -3.74 -8.01 -0.32
CA VAL A 171 -4.33 -7.03 0.62
C VAL A 171 -5.27 -6.07 -0.11
N CYS A 172 -4.86 -5.51 -1.24
CA CYS A 172 -5.72 -4.62 -2.03
C CYS A 172 -6.99 -5.32 -2.53
N SER A 173 -6.89 -6.59 -2.95
CA SER A 173 -8.03 -7.38 -3.42
C SER A 173 -9.03 -7.64 -2.30
N LEU A 174 -8.55 -7.98 -1.10
CA LEU A 174 -9.39 -8.23 0.07
C LEU A 174 -10.05 -6.93 0.57
N GLU A 175 -9.30 -5.84 0.71
CA GLU A 175 -9.85 -4.54 1.12
C GLU A 175 -10.88 -4.02 0.09
N TRP A 176 -10.63 -4.23 -1.20
CA TRP A 176 -11.58 -3.85 -2.25
C TRP A 176 -12.86 -4.69 -2.19
N LEU A 177 -12.72 -6.00 -1.99
CA LEU A 177 -13.86 -6.92 -1.93
C LEU A 177 -14.75 -6.64 -0.73
N ASP A 178 -14.14 -6.37 0.43
CA ASP A 178 -14.83 -5.99 1.66
C ASP A 178 -15.72 -4.76 1.43
N LEU A 179 -15.16 -3.69 0.86
CA LEU A 179 -15.91 -2.48 0.51
C LEU A 179 -17.00 -2.74 -0.55
N ALA A 180 -16.75 -3.64 -1.51
CA ALA A 180 -17.71 -3.96 -2.55
C ALA A 180 -18.95 -4.69 -2.02
N LEU A 181 -18.77 -5.47 -0.96
CA LEU A 181 -19.83 -6.27 -0.32
C LEU A 181 -20.57 -5.47 0.76
N GLU A 182 -19.95 -4.46 1.37
CA GLU A 182 -20.63 -3.61 2.34
C GLU A 182 -21.84 -2.91 1.70
N GLU A 183 -22.97 -2.90 2.41
CA GLU A 183 -24.09 -2.00 2.12
C GLU A 183 -23.69 -0.58 2.48
N ILE A 184 -23.09 0.12 1.54
CA ILE A 184 -22.36 1.38 1.73
C ILE A 184 -23.23 2.54 2.20
N SER A 185 -24.55 2.49 2.01
CA SER A 185 -25.53 3.40 2.59
C SER A 185 -26.94 2.93 2.30
N GLU A 186 -27.95 3.40 3.06
CA GLU A 186 -29.39 3.27 2.77
C GLU A 186 -29.78 3.80 1.36
N LYS A 187 -28.89 4.50 0.67
CA LYS A 187 -29.07 5.06 -0.67
C LYS A 187 -28.27 4.33 -1.75
N ALA A 188 -27.46 3.35 -1.39
CA ALA A 188 -26.72 2.58 -2.39
C ALA A 188 -27.71 1.75 -3.21
N PRO A 189 -27.58 1.70 -4.55
CA PRO A 189 -28.36 0.80 -5.37
C PRO A 189 -28.15 -0.64 -4.91
N ASP A 190 -29.23 -1.42 -4.90
CA ASP A 190 -29.11 -2.86 -4.67
C ASP A 190 -28.29 -3.55 -5.77
N MET A 191 -27.91 -4.79 -5.55
CA MET A 191 -27.04 -5.53 -6.47
C MET A 191 -27.71 -5.70 -7.85
N GLU A 192 -29.03 -5.88 -7.92
CA GLU A 192 -29.76 -6.00 -9.18
C GLU A 192 -29.65 -4.72 -10.01
N SER A 193 -29.89 -3.58 -9.38
CA SER A 193 -29.70 -2.26 -10.02
C SER A 193 -28.27 -2.00 -10.47
N ARG A 194 -27.28 -2.47 -9.70
CA ARG A 194 -25.85 -2.38 -10.07
C ARG A 194 -25.53 -3.25 -11.28
N LEU A 195 -26.09 -4.46 -11.35
CA LEU A 195 -25.95 -5.37 -12.50
C LEU A 195 -26.54 -4.76 -13.78
N GLU A 196 -27.75 -4.20 -13.69
CA GLU A 196 -28.44 -3.58 -14.82
C GLU A 196 -27.70 -2.33 -15.36
N ASN A 197 -27.09 -1.54 -14.46
CA ASN A 197 -26.46 -0.28 -14.80
C ASN A 197 -24.93 -0.41 -14.95
N ALA A 198 -24.36 -1.59 -14.79
CA ALA A 198 -22.93 -1.81 -14.94
C ALA A 198 -22.48 -1.57 -16.39
N ALA A 199 -21.77 -0.50 -16.64
CA ALA A 199 -21.16 -0.27 -17.94
C ALA A 199 -20.07 -1.33 -18.21
N PRO A 200 -19.91 -1.77 -19.47
CA PRO A 200 -18.78 -2.62 -19.83
C PRO A 200 -17.47 -1.94 -19.43
N ARG A 201 -16.52 -2.71 -18.86
CA ARG A 201 -15.22 -2.21 -18.41
C ARG A 201 -14.47 -1.42 -19.49
N GLU A 202 -14.55 -1.88 -20.75
CA GLU A 202 -13.91 -1.27 -21.92
C GLU A 202 -14.53 0.08 -22.29
N SER A 203 -15.82 0.27 -22.04
CA SER A 203 -16.53 1.54 -22.31
C SER A 203 -16.50 2.49 -21.12
N ALA A 204 -16.09 2.03 -19.97
CA ALA A 204 -16.07 2.85 -18.76
C ALA A 204 -15.05 4.00 -18.81
N GLY A 205 -14.06 3.96 -19.73
CA GLY A 205 -13.07 5.02 -19.89
C GLY A 205 -12.48 5.46 -18.56
N THR A 206 -12.83 6.67 -18.13
CA THR A 206 -12.55 7.21 -16.81
C THR A 206 -13.69 6.96 -15.81
N THR A 207 -14.85 6.46 -16.25
CA THR A 207 -16.03 6.26 -15.42
C THR A 207 -16.00 4.84 -14.87
N TRP A 208 -15.44 4.68 -13.72
CA TRP A 208 -15.47 3.45 -12.94
C TRP A 208 -16.84 3.33 -12.24
N ILE A 209 -17.40 2.12 -12.20
CA ILE A 209 -18.58 1.81 -11.40
C ILE A 209 -18.10 0.99 -10.20
N PRO A 210 -18.13 1.53 -8.98
CA PRO A 210 -17.81 0.77 -7.78
C PRO A 210 -18.69 -0.48 -7.67
N SER A 211 -18.07 -1.57 -7.18
CA SER A 211 -18.80 -2.84 -6.96
C SER A 211 -19.46 -3.43 -8.21
N ASN A 212 -18.83 -3.27 -9.38
CA ASN A 212 -19.28 -3.99 -10.57
C ASN A 212 -19.21 -5.50 -10.29
N PRO A 213 -20.32 -6.26 -10.46
CA PRO A 213 -20.34 -7.70 -10.18
C PRO A 213 -19.29 -8.50 -10.94
N LYS A 214 -18.95 -8.09 -12.17
CA LYS A 214 -17.85 -8.74 -12.93
C LYS A 214 -16.50 -8.58 -12.28
N ASP A 215 -16.27 -7.45 -11.61
CA ASP A 215 -15.03 -7.20 -10.88
C ASP A 215 -14.96 -8.00 -9.59
N ILE A 216 -16.12 -8.23 -8.91
CA ILE A 216 -16.23 -9.14 -7.78
C ILE A 216 -15.86 -10.56 -8.21
N VAL A 217 -16.44 -11.04 -9.34
CA VAL A 217 -16.12 -12.37 -9.89
C VAL A 217 -14.61 -12.49 -10.17
N GLU A 218 -14.02 -11.50 -10.87
CA GLU A 218 -12.58 -11.50 -11.19
C GLU A 218 -11.72 -11.62 -9.92
N ILE A 219 -12.03 -10.83 -8.89
CA ILE A 219 -11.27 -10.86 -7.63
C ILE A 219 -11.46 -12.19 -6.90
N VAL A 220 -12.68 -12.69 -6.76
CA VAL A 220 -12.95 -13.95 -6.06
C VAL A 220 -12.25 -15.12 -6.75
N GLU A 221 -12.31 -15.21 -8.08
CA GLU A 221 -11.64 -16.26 -8.84
C GLU A 221 -10.10 -16.22 -8.68
N GLU A 222 -9.52 -15.04 -8.52
CA GLU A 222 -8.08 -14.91 -8.20
C GLU A 222 -7.76 -15.24 -6.75
N LEU A 223 -8.65 -14.92 -5.79
CA LEU A 223 -8.45 -15.15 -4.37
C LEU A 223 -8.58 -16.61 -3.96
N ILE A 224 -9.55 -17.36 -4.50
CA ILE A 224 -9.82 -18.74 -4.12
C ILE A 224 -8.57 -19.63 -4.15
N PRO A 225 -7.77 -19.69 -5.23
CA PRO A 225 -6.59 -20.54 -5.27
C PRO A 225 -5.53 -20.17 -4.22
N ILE A 226 -5.48 -18.90 -3.81
CA ILE A 226 -4.52 -18.41 -2.81
C ILE A 226 -5.01 -18.74 -1.40
N LEU A 227 -6.24 -18.35 -1.10
CA LEU A 227 -6.83 -18.48 0.24
C LEU A 227 -7.06 -19.93 0.66
N THR A 228 -7.31 -20.81 -0.31
CA THR A 228 -7.50 -22.25 -0.04
C THR A 228 -6.21 -23.03 0.16
N GLN A 229 -5.03 -22.42 -0.01
CA GLN A 229 -3.75 -23.08 0.30
C GLN A 229 -3.57 -23.36 1.79
N ASN A 230 -4.16 -22.54 2.66
CA ASN A 230 -4.14 -22.74 4.10
C ASN A 230 -5.51 -22.39 4.71
N LEU A 231 -6.31 -23.39 5.02
CA LEU A 231 -7.66 -23.25 5.59
C LEU A 231 -7.69 -23.35 7.13
N SER A 232 -6.57 -23.73 7.77
CA SER A 232 -6.50 -24.04 9.19
C SER A 232 -6.23 -22.84 10.10
N GLY A 233 -6.16 -21.62 9.56
CA GLY A 233 -5.93 -20.41 10.36
C GLY A 233 -7.15 -19.97 11.16
N ASP A 234 -6.90 -19.32 12.29
CA ASP A 234 -7.92 -18.56 13.03
C ASP A 234 -8.16 -17.21 12.38
N ASN A 235 -9.34 -16.59 12.64
CA ASN A 235 -9.73 -15.26 12.13
C ASN A 235 -9.69 -15.16 10.59
N ARG A 236 -10.27 -16.14 9.92
CA ARG A 236 -10.34 -16.23 8.46
C ARG A 236 -11.48 -15.39 7.87
N ASN A 237 -11.49 -14.06 8.17
CA ASN A 237 -12.47 -13.14 7.60
C ASN A 237 -12.38 -13.08 6.06
N ASP A 238 -11.19 -13.36 5.51
CA ASP A 238 -10.94 -13.48 4.09
C ASP A 238 -11.79 -14.60 3.42
N LEU A 239 -11.98 -15.74 4.09
CA LEU A 239 -12.88 -16.80 3.62
C LEU A 239 -14.35 -16.38 3.75
N GLY A 240 -14.69 -15.57 4.75
CA GLY A 240 -16.01 -14.98 4.89
C GLY A 240 -16.41 -14.16 3.65
N LEU A 241 -15.49 -13.34 3.14
CA LEU A 241 -15.74 -12.55 1.93
C LEU A 241 -16.06 -13.41 0.70
N ILE A 242 -15.45 -14.60 0.57
CA ILE A 242 -15.78 -15.56 -0.51
C ILE A 242 -17.21 -16.08 -0.37
N ILE A 243 -17.63 -16.40 0.87
CA ILE A 243 -18.99 -16.89 1.15
C ILE A 243 -20.00 -15.79 0.87
N ASP A 244 -19.77 -14.59 1.38
CA ASP A 244 -20.65 -13.44 1.19
C ASP A 244 -20.78 -13.07 -0.31
N SER A 245 -19.68 -13.15 -1.06
CA SER A 245 -19.71 -12.96 -2.53
C SER A 245 -20.53 -14.04 -3.22
N SER A 246 -20.40 -15.31 -2.79
CA SER A 246 -21.16 -16.44 -3.30
C SER A 246 -22.67 -16.24 -3.11
N ASP A 247 -23.05 -15.89 -1.89
CA ASP A 247 -24.46 -15.68 -1.53
C ASP A 247 -25.05 -14.44 -2.25
N MET A 248 -24.28 -13.35 -2.35
CA MET A 248 -24.71 -12.11 -3.00
C MET A 248 -24.92 -12.28 -4.51
N LEU A 249 -24.04 -13.00 -5.20
CA LEU A 249 -24.09 -13.19 -6.65
C LEU A 249 -24.83 -14.46 -7.08
N GLY A 250 -25.24 -15.34 -6.13
CA GLY A 250 -25.85 -16.62 -6.43
C GLY A 250 -24.90 -17.61 -7.13
N ILE A 251 -23.60 -17.55 -6.85
CA ILE A 251 -22.58 -18.43 -7.44
C ILE A 251 -22.18 -19.48 -6.41
N ASP A 252 -22.96 -20.54 -6.28
CA ASP A 252 -22.77 -21.59 -5.28
C ASP A 252 -21.44 -22.36 -5.41
N GLU A 253 -20.79 -22.30 -6.56
CA GLU A 253 -19.53 -23.02 -6.83
C GLU A 253 -18.43 -22.63 -5.82
N TRP A 254 -18.30 -21.36 -5.49
CA TRP A 254 -17.29 -20.88 -4.54
C TRP A 254 -17.51 -21.41 -3.13
N LYS A 255 -18.75 -21.37 -2.66
CA LYS A 255 -19.16 -21.92 -1.36
C LYS A 255 -18.96 -23.44 -1.32
N ASN A 256 -19.22 -24.12 -2.45
CA ASN A 256 -19.02 -25.57 -2.57
C ASN A 256 -17.53 -25.96 -2.47
N ILE A 257 -16.61 -25.18 -3.02
CA ILE A 257 -15.16 -25.40 -2.89
C ILE A 257 -14.74 -25.43 -1.41
N LEU A 258 -15.21 -24.47 -0.63
CA LEU A 258 -14.93 -24.41 0.81
C LEU A 258 -15.61 -25.54 1.58
N SER A 259 -16.86 -25.87 1.22
CA SER A 259 -17.66 -26.94 1.84
C SER A 259 -17.03 -28.33 1.67
N GLN A 260 -16.45 -28.62 0.50
CA GLN A 260 -15.73 -29.87 0.25
C GLN A 260 -14.51 -30.06 1.14
N ARG A 261 -13.91 -28.96 1.60
CA ARG A 261 -12.73 -28.94 2.47
C ARG A 261 -13.02 -28.50 3.91
N LYS A 262 -14.28 -28.59 4.32
CA LYS A 262 -14.78 -28.15 5.64
C LYS A 262 -14.00 -28.70 6.82
N SER A 263 -13.48 -29.95 6.71
CA SER A 263 -12.68 -30.57 7.76
C SER A 263 -11.32 -29.90 8.02
N GLU A 264 -10.84 -29.08 7.11
CA GLU A 264 -9.59 -28.33 7.22
C GLU A 264 -9.80 -26.94 7.85
N ILE A 265 -11.04 -26.44 7.87
CA ILE A 265 -11.39 -25.10 8.37
C ILE A 265 -11.54 -25.17 9.89
N GLN A 266 -10.83 -24.29 10.59
CA GLN A 266 -10.89 -24.18 12.07
C GLN A 266 -11.70 -22.96 12.52
N ASP A 267 -11.86 -21.96 11.69
CA ASP A 267 -12.64 -20.76 12.02
C ASP A 267 -14.13 -21.07 12.16
N LEU A 268 -14.65 -20.87 13.38
CA LEU A 268 -16.03 -21.20 13.73
C LEU A 268 -17.07 -20.33 13.00
N LYS A 269 -16.72 -19.07 12.66
CA LYS A 269 -17.63 -18.18 11.94
C LYS A 269 -17.79 -18.65 10.49
N VAL A 270 -16.68 -19.01 9.85
CA VAL A 270 -16.67 -19.57 8.49
C VAL A 270 -17.44 -20.89 8.46
N LEU A 271 -17.22 -21.77 9.44
CA LEU A 271 -17.96 -23.04 9.55
C LEU A 271 -19.48 -22.83 9.74
N ALA A 272 -19.89 -21.82 10.48
CA ALA A 272 -21.30 -21.47 10.66
C ALA A 272 -21.90 -20.91 9.36
N ALA A 273 -21.20 -20.04 8.66
CA ALA A 273 -21.64 -19.46 7.39
C ALA A 273 -21.77 -20.50 6.26
N LEU A 274 -20.96 -21.59 6.28
CA LEU A 274 -21.10 -22.70 5.33
C LEU A 274 -22.29 -23.62 5.62
N GLN A 275 -23.03 -23.41 6.72
CA GLN A 275 -24.20 -24.20 7.09
C GLN A 275 -25.51 -23.46 6.84
N SER A 276 -25.45 -22.14 6.65
CA SER A 276 -26.58 -21.29 6.30
C SER A 276 -26.86 -21.37 4.80
#